data_e5baa3e943b0618729376a4dc46fa96f
#
_entry.id   e5baa3e943b0618729376a4dc46fa96f
#
_cell.length_a   1.000
_cell.length_b   1.000
_cell.length_c   1.000
_cell.angle_alpha   90.00
_cell.angle_beta   90.00
_cell.angle_gamma   90.00
#
_symmetry.space_group_name_H-M   'P 1'
#
loop_
_entity.id
_entity.type
_entity.pdbx_description
1 polymer ?
#
loop_
_entity_poly.entity_id
_entity_poly.type
_entity_poly.pdbx_seq_one_letter_code
_entity_poly.pdbx_strand_id
1 'polypeptide(L)'
;MIDRKQIDAHLARLPALEAALADPTVPSDRRRYQEVLRDHAHAKRIEAAAQTFYALQKELTSARELLDDPELAEMAQEDLARVEAALPAAEEHVLRAMLPEDPLDSRNAMVEIRAGTGGNEASLFAGDLFRMYTRYCEAHGYHISVVDTSIGEVGGYKEIVFTISGGETPYGRFRFESGGHRVQRVPITEAQGRIHTSAATVIVLPEADAEDDLVIPDSDLRVDIFCAGGHGG
;
A
#
# COMPACT_ATOMS: atom_id res chain seq x y z
N MET A 1 -2.82 -4.39 26.80
CA MET A 1 -1.68 -5.32 26.88
C MET A 1 -2.02 -6.57 26.08
N ILE A 2 -1.22 -6.89 25.09
CA ILE A 2 -1.43 -8.02 24.20
C ILE A 2 -1.23 -9.34 24.96
N ASP A 3 -2.09 -10.33 24.70
CA ASP A 3 -1.93 -11.65 25.31
C ASP A 3 -0.85 -12.43 24.53
N ARG A 4 0.16 -12.94 25.26
CA ARG A 4 1.22 -13.78 24.70
C ARG A 4 0.65 -14.95 23.90
N LYS A 5 -0.45 -15.55 24.34
CA LYS A 5 -1.12 -16.65 23.64
C LYS A 5 -1.56 -16.28 22.22
N GLN A 6 -1.94 -15.01 21.99
CA GLN A 6 -2.33 -14.55 20.65
C GLN A 6 -1.10 -14.49 19.73
N ILE A 7 0.03 -13.98 20.23
CA ILE A 7 1.29 -13.96 19.48
C ILE A 7 1.73 -15.38 19.15
N ASP A 8 1.77 -16.26 20.16
CA ASP A 8 2.20 -17.66 20.01
C ASP A 8 1.30 -18.42 19.00
N ALA A 9 -0.01 -18.13 18.96
CA ALA A 9 -0.93 -18.74 17.99
C ALA A 9 -0.59 -18.35 16.54
N HIS A 10 -0.15 -17.10 16.29
CA HIS A 10 0.31 -16.66 14.97
C HIS A 10 1.64 -17.32 14.60
N LEU A 11 2.58 -17.42 15.54
CA LEU A 11 3.90 -18.00 15.33
C LEU A 11 3.88 -19.55 15.20
N ALA A 12 2.85 -20.22 15.73
CA ALA A 12 2.70 -21.67 15.62
C ALA A 12 2.66 -22.20 14.17
N ARG A 13 2.34 -21.34 13.19
CA ARG A 13 2.31 -21.68 11.76
C ARG A 13 3.70 -21.65 11.11
N LEU A 14 4.68 -20.96 11.71
CA LEU A 14 5.99 -20.72 11.12
C LEU A 14 6.76 -22.01 10.76
N PRO A 15 6.85 -23.03 11.62
CA PRO A 15 7.55 -24.28 11.27
C PRO A 15 6.94 -25.02 10.07
N ALA A 16 5.60 -24.96 9.92
CA ALA A 16 4.92 -25.57 8.78
C ALA A 16 5.19 -24.82 7.48
N LEU A 17 5.28 -23.50 7.53
CA LEU A 17 5.61 -22.66 6.38
C LEU A 17 7.08 -22.87 5.97
N GLU A 18 8.00 -22.97 6.91
CA GLU A 18 9.42 -23.28 6.65
C GLU A 18 9.58 -24.67 6.02
N ALA A 19 8.86 -25.67 6.53
CA ALA A 19 8.84 -27.00 5.93
C ALA A 19 8.28 -27.01 4.50
N ALA A 20 7.22 -26.22 4.24
CA ALA A 20 6.65 -26.08 2.90
C ALA A 20 7.63 -25.39 1.93
N LEU A 21 8.40 -24.40 2.36
CA LEU A 21 9.43 -23.76 1.53
C LEU A 21 10.62 -24.69 1.23
N ALA A 22 10.91 -25.63 2.12
CA ALA A 22 11.95 -26.65 1.94
C ALA A 22 11.52 -27.81 1.02
N ASP A 23 10.22 -27.96 0.72
CA ASP A 23 9.70 -28.99 -0.17
C ASP A 23 9.97 -28.65 -1.63
N PRO A 24 10.76 -29.49 -2.37
CA PRO A 24 11.10 -29.22 -3.76
C PRO A 24 9.91 -29.25 -4.73
N THR A 25 8.75 -29.73 -4.30
CA THR A 25 7.54 -29.78 -5.13
C THR A 25 6.76 -28.45 -5.13
N VAL A 26 6.87 -27.65 -4.08
CA VAL A 26 6.14 -26.37 -3.93
C VAL A 26 6.49 -25.36 -5.00
N PRO A 27 7.77 -25.17 -5.42
CA PRO A 27 8.11 -24.25 -6.50
C PRO A 27 7.52 -24.61 -7.88
N SER A 28 7.07 -25.85 -8.09
CA SER A 28 6.43 -26.27 -9.34
C SER A 28 5.02 -25.66 -9.51
N ASP A 29 4.35 -25.31 -8.42
CA ASP A 29 3.10 -24.54 -8.40
C ASP A 29 3.39 -23.10 -8.01
N ARG A 30 3.51 -22.23 -9.02
CA ARG A 30 3.86 -20.80 -8.86
C ARG A 30 2.92 -20.07 -7.88
N ARG A 31 1.60 -20.34 -7.96
CA ARG A 31 0.61 -19.69 -7.11
C ARG A 31 0.78 -20.09 -5.65
N ARG A 32 0.87 -21.40 -5.40
CA ARG A 32 1.11 -21.94 -4.06
C ARG A 32 2.43 -21.47 -3.47
N TYR A 33 3.49 -21.41 -4.28
CA TYR A 33 4.79 -20.93 -3.84
C TYR A 33 4.74 -19.46 -3.40
N GLN A 34 4.08 -18.60 -4.17
CA GLN A 34 3.89 -17.20 -3.80
C GLN A 34 3.06 -17.02 -2.53
N GLU A 35 2.01 -17.81 -2.34
CA GLU A 35 1.22 -17.83 -1.09
C GLU A 35 2.09 -18.18 0.12
N VAL A 36 2.84 -19.29 0.03
CA VAL A 36 3.70 -19.74 1.14
C VAL A 36 4.80 -18.72 1.45
N LEU A 37 5.41 -18.11 0.44
CA LEU A 37 6.40 -17.05 0.63
C LEU A 37 5.82 -15.84 1.35
N ARG A 38 4.64 -15.37 0.95
CA ARG A 38 3.95 -14.24 1.59
C ARG A 38 3.61 -14.55 3.04
N ASP A 39 2.99 -15.70 3.29
CA ASP A 39 2.60 -16.13 4.64
C ASP A 39 3.83 -16.29 5.55
N HIS A 40 4.93 -16.83 5.02
CA HIS A 40 6.19 -16.93 5.74
C HIS A 40 6.78 -15.56 6.07
N ALA A 41 6.83 -14.64 5.09
CA ALA A 41 7.32 -13.28 5.31
C ALA A 41 6.48 -12.54 6.37
N HIS A 42 5.15 -12.71 6.34
CA HIS A 42 4.25 -12.16 7.35
C HIS A 42 4.54 -12.73 8.74
N ALA A 43 4.65 -14.06 8.87
CA ALA A 43 4.97 -14.72 10.15
C ALA A 43 6.33 -14.28 10.69
N LYS A 44 7.34 -14.09 9.84
CA LYS A 44 8.67 -13.59 10.22
C LYS A 44 8.62 -12.12 10.72
N ARG A 45 7.78 -11.27 10.14
CA ARG A 45 7.57 -9.91 10.68
C ARG A 45 6.94 -9.93 12.07
N ILE A 46 5.94 -10.80 12.28
CA ILE A 46 5.35 -10.99 13.62
C ILE A 46 6.41 -11.48 14.61
N GLU A 47 7.24 -12.46 14.22
CA GLU A 47 8.32 -12.99 15.04
C GLU A 47 9.30 -11.89 15.47
N ALA A 48 9.79 -11.08 14.51
CA ALA A 48 10.73 -10.00 14.79
C ALA A 48 10.14 -8.93 15.74
N ALA A 49 8.89 -8.53 15.52
CA ALA A 49 8.18 -7.60 16.39
C ALA A 49 7.99 -8.18 17.79
N ALA A 50 7.60 -9.44 17.90
CA ALA A 50 7.41 -10.15 19.15
C ALA A 50 8.71 -10.31 19.94
N GLN A 51 9.83 -10.60 19.27
CA GLN A 51 11.14 -10.68 19.91
C GLN A 51 11.53 -9.38 20.57
N THR A 52 11.34 -8.24 19.88
CA THR A 52 11.60 -6.90 20.44
C THR A 52 10.72 -6.62 21.66
N PHE A 53 9.43 -6.92 21.56
CA PHE A 53 8.49 -6.74 22.66
C PHE A 53 8.85 -7.60 23.88
N TYR A 54 9.16 -8.89 23.69
CA TYR A 54 9.56 -9.79 24.76
C TYR A 54 10.90 -9.42 25.40
N ALA A 55 11.85 -8.90 24.60
CA ALA A 55 13.11 -8.40 25.12
C ALA A 55 12.87 -7.22 26.09
N LEU A 56 12.03 -6.26 25.70
CA LEU A 56 11.66 -5.13 26.57
C LEU A 56 10.91 -5.59 27.84
N GLN A 57 10.00 -6.58 27.72
CA GLN A 57 9.31 -7.13 28.89
C GLN A 57 10.29 -7.80 29.87
N LYS A 58 11.28 -8.50 29.34
CA LYS A 58 12.34 -9.11 30.15
C LYS A 58 13.21 -8.06 30.84
N GLU A 59 13.63 -7.03 30.09
CA GLU A 59 14.39 -5.90 30.66
C GLU A 59 13.59 -5.20 31.78
N LEU A 60 12.28 -4.97 31.57
CA LEU A 60 11.39 -4.40 32.56
C LEU A 60 11.38 -5.21 33.87
N THR A 61 11.28 -6.54 33.75
CA THR A 61 11.28 -7.44 34.92
C THR A 61 12.62 -7.37 35.62
N SER A 62 13.73 -7.46 34.89
CA SER A 62 15.08 -7.38 35.46
C SER A 62 15.35 -6.04 36.13
N ALA A 63 14.96 -4.91 35.53
CA ALA A 63 15.12 -3.59 36.13
C ALA A 63 14.33 -3.47 37.45
N ARG A 64 13.12 -4.06 37.54
CA ARG A 64 12.31 -4.09 38.74
C ARG A 64 12.96 -4.89 39.87
N GLU A 65 13.58 -6.02 39.56
CA GLU A 65 14.29 -6.86 40.51
C GLU A 65 15.53 -6.17 41.06
N LEU A 66 16.22 -5.34 40.26
CA LEU A 66 17.42 -4.61 40.65
C LEU A 66 17.14 -3.36 41.49
N LEU A 67 15.88 -2.87 41.56
CA LEU A 67 15.52 -1.74 42.41
C LEU A 67 15.72 -2.00 43.91
N ASP A 68 15.68 -3.26 44.31
CA ASP A 68 15.87 -3.67 45.71
C ASP A 68 17.36 -3.66 46.16
N ASP A 69 18.28 -3.53 45.20
CA ASP A 69 19.72 -3.42 45.44
C ASP A 69 20.15 -1.95 45.52
N PRO A 70 20.62 -1.45 46.72
CA PRO A 70 20.99 -0.05 46.87
C PRO A 70 22.13 0.44 45.97
N GLU A 71 23.02 -0.48 45.54
CA GLU A 71 24.15 -0.12 44.64
C GLU A 71 23.70 0.02 43.17
N LEU A 72 22.62 -0.63 42.78
CA LEU A 72 22.10 -0.69 41.40
C LEU A 72 20.81 0.10 41.20
N ALA A 73 20.19 0.58 42.27
CA ALA A 73 18.85 1.19 42.23
C ALA A 73 18.76 2.41 41.30
N GLU A 74 19.79 3.28 41.27
CA GLU A 74 19.78 4.46 40.38
C GLU A 74 19.80 4.05 38.88
N MET A 75 20.68 3.12 38.50
CA MET A 75 20.77 2.60 37.16
C MET A 75 19.49 1.83 36.78
N ALA A 76 18.95 1.04 37.70
CA ALA A 76 17.69 0.31 37.46
C ALA A 76 16.51 1.25 37.27
N GLN A 77 16.49 2.42 37.93
CA GLN A 77 15.44 3.42 37.75
C GLN A 77 15.50 4.12 36.39
N GLU A 78 16.71 4.39 35.87
CA GLU A 78 16.89 4.92 34.51
C GLU A 78 16.47 3.90 33.47
N ASP A 79 16.86 2.65 33.61
CA ASP A 79 16.44 1.56 32.69
C ASP A 79 14.94 1.36 32.73
N LEU A 80 14.31 1.38 33.89
CA LEU A 80 12.86 1.26 34.05
C LEU A 80 12.14 2.36 33.27
N ALA A 81 12.56 3.62 33.45
CA ALA A 81 11.96 4.76 32.77
C ALA A 81 12.10 4.64 31.23
N ARG A 82 13.26 4.21 30.74
CA ARG A 82 13.53 3.99 29.32
C ARG A 82 12.65 2.89 28.74
N VAL A 83 12.55 1.75 29.41
CA VAL A 83 11.80 0.59 28.96
C VAL A 83 10.30 0.84 29.02
N GLU A 84 9.80 1.47 30.08
CA GLU A 84 8.38 1.85 30.21
C GLU A 84 7.94 2.83 29.11
N ALA A 85 8.82 3.74 28.69
CA ALA A 85 8.55 4.63 27.56
C ALA A 85 8.54 3.91 26.20
N ALA A 86 9.37 2.86 26.01
CA ALA A 86 9.49 2.12 24.76
C ALA A 86 8.42 1.03 24.58
N LEU A 87 7.91 0.47 25.68
CA LEU A 87 7.03 -0.70 25.67
C LEU A 87 5.70 -0.49 24.89
N PRO A 88 5.01 0.68 25.03
CA PRO A 88 3.77 0.91 24.27
C PRO A 88 3.97 0.90 22.76
N ALA A 89 5.07 1.47 22.28
CA ALA A 89 5.39 1.48 20.84
C ALA A 89 5.72 0.06 20.32
N ALA A 90 6.41 -0.75 21.11
CA ALA A 90 6.70 -2.14 20.77
C ALA A 90 5.42 -2.99 20.77
N GLU A 91 4.52 -2.78 21.73
CA GLU A 91 3.20 -3.45 21.76
C GLU A 91 2.37 -3.10 20.52
N GLU A 92 2.30 -1.81 20.17
CA GLU A 92 1.61 -1.36 18.96
C GLU A 92 2.22 -1.96 17.68
N HIS A 93 3.55 -2.08 17.63
CA HIS A 93 4.23 -2.68 16.49
C HIS A 93 3.86 -4.16 16.30
N VAL A 94 3.78 -4.93 17.40
CA VAL A 94 3.31 -6.32 17.35
C VAL A 94 1.85 -6.39 16.88
N LEU A 95 0.98 -5.55 17.43
CA LEU A 95 -0.43 -5.50 17.02
C LEU A 95 -0.58 -5.23 15.53
N ARG A 96 0.16 -4.27 15.00
CA ARG A 96 0.17 -3.94 13.57
C ARG A 96 0.69 -5.11 12.73
N ALA A 97 1.78 -5.76 13.19
CA ALA A 97 2.35 -6.91 12.49
C ALA A 97 1.39 -8.11 12.42
N MET A 98 0.48 -8.27 13.40
CA MET A 98 -0.52 -9.34 13.45
C MET A 98 -1.75 -9.09 12.58
N LEU A 99 -1.94 -7.86 12.05
CA LEU A 99 -3.06 -7.58 11.16
C LEU A 99 -2.93 -8.41 9.88
N PRO A 100 -4.03 -9.01 9.40
CA PRO A 100 -4.01 -9.74 8.14
C PRO A 100 -3.70 -8.77 7.00
N GLU A 101 -2.78 -9.18 6.12
CA GLU A 101 -2.46 -8.43 4.91
C GLU A 101 -3.52 -8.70 3.84
N ASP A 102 -3.93 -7.64 3.15
CA ASP A 102 -4.73 -7.78 1.94
C ASP A 102 -3.83 -8.35 0.83
N PRO A 103 -4.17 -9.50 0.22
CA PRO A 103 -3.37 -10.10 -0.85
C PRO A 103 -3.21 -9.19 -2.07
N LEU A 104 -4.10 -8.21 -2.24
CA LEU A 104 -4.01 -7.23 -3.32
C LEU A 104 -2.97 -6.15 -3.04
N ASP A 105 -2.64 -5.86 -1.78
CA ASP A 105 -1.74 -4.76 -1.41
C ASP A 105 -0.35 -4.89 -2.05
N SER A 106 0.16 -6.12 -2.22
CA SER A 106 1.46 -6.40 -2.84
C SER A 106 1.47 -6.35 -4.38
N ARG A 107 0.29 -6.25 -5.02
CA ARG A 107 0.19 -6.11 -6.48
C ARG A 107 0.70 -4.75 -6.93
N ASN A 108 1.12 -4.64 -8.18
CA ASN A 108 1.35 -3.34 -8.80
C ASN A 108 0.04 -2.54 -8.80
N ALA A 109 0.14 -1.22 -8.73
CA ALA A 109 -1.01 -0.35 -8.82
C ALA A 109 -1.14 0.21 -10.25
N MET A 110 -2.29 0.08 -10.86
CA MET A 110 -2.66 0.81 -12.06
C MET A 110 -3.37 2.09 -11.64
N VAL A 111 -2.84 3.23 -12.06
CA VAL A 111 -3.36 4.55 -11.69
C VAL A 111 -3.81 5.26 -12.95
N GLU A 112 -5.03 5.77 -12.90
CA GLU A 112 -5.61 6.63 -13.94
C GLU A 112 -5.94 7.98 -13.35
N ILE A 113 -5.51 9.05 -14.01
CA ILE A 113 -5.84 10.43 -13.65
C ILE A 113 -6.61 11.03 -14.83
N ARG A 114 -7.85 11.46 -14.58
CA ARG A 114 -8.68 12.18 -15.54
C ARG A 114 -8.91 13.62 -15.11
N ALA A 115 -8.68 14.56 -16.01
CA ALA A 115 -9.09 15.94 -15.83
C ALA A 115 -10.61 16.03 -15.72
N GLY A 116 -11.10 16.69 -14.67
CA GLY A 116 -12.52 16.91 -14.43
C GLY A 116 -12.97 18.31 -14.87
N THR A 117 -13.83 18.93 -14.05
CA THR A 117 -14.28 20.30 -14.29
C THR A 117 -13.16 21.33 -14.11
N GLY A 118 -13.08 22.32 -15.00
CA GLY A 118 -12.06 23.37 -14.98
C GLY A 118 -11.34 23.55 -16.30
N GLY A 119 -11.73 22.82 -17.37
CA GLY A 119 -11.17 22.96 -18.71
C GLY A 119 -9.66 22.76 -18.74
N ASN A 120 -8.94 23.67 -19.38
CA ASN A 120 -7.49 23.59 -19.53
C ASN A 120 -6.73 23.55 -18.20
N GLU A 121 -7.23 24.23 -17.16
CA GLU A 121 -6.60 24.21 -15.83
C GLU A 121 -6.72 22.82 -15.15
N ALA A 122 -7.83 22.11 -15.37
CA ALA A 122 -7.98 20.74 -14.89
C ALA A 122 -6.95 19.79 -15.55
N SER A 123 -6.65 19.97 -16.82
CA SER A 123 -5.60 19.22 -17.52
C SER A 123 -4.20 19.52 -16.96
N LEU A 124 -3.91 20.77 -16.65
CA LEU A 124 -2.66 21.17 -16.00
C LEU A 124 -2.57 20.58 -14.60
N PHE A 125 -3.67 20.58 -13.85
CA PHE A 125 -3.73 19.98 -12.53
C PHE A 125 -3.53 18.46 -12.55
N ALA A 126 -4.08 17.75 -13.53
CA ALA A 126 -3.79 16.32 -13.74
C ALA A 126 -2.29 16.07 -13.98
N GLY A 127 -1.63 16.95 -14.72
CA GLY A 127 -0.18 16.93 -14.90
C GLY A 127 0.60 17.18 -13.61
N ASP A 128 0.11 18.06 -12.74
CA ASP A 128 0.71 18.32 -11.43
C ASP A 128 0.58 17.10 -10.51
N LEU A 129 -0.58 16.44 -10.50
CA LEU A 129 -0.80 15.19 -9.75
C LEU A 129 0.14 14.08 -10.22
N PHE A 130 0.25 13.86 -11.53
CA PHE A 130 1.19 12.89 -12.09
C PHE A 130 2.63 13.16 -11.67
N ARG A 131 3.07 14.43 -11.73
CA ARG A 131 4.41 14.82 -11.29
C ARG A 131 4.60 14.62 -9.79
N MET A 132 3.58 14.88 -8.97
CA MET A 132 3.60 14.62 -7.53
C MET A 132 3.81 13.12 -7.25
N TYR A 133 3.02 12.25 -7.89
CA TYR A 133 3.18 10.80 -7.74
C TYR A 133 4.53 10.31 -8.24
N THR A 134 5.02 10.83 -9.36
CA THR A 134 6.35 10.48 -9.89
C THR A 134 7.45 10.78 -8.87
N ARG A 135 7.45 11.97 -8.28
CA ARG A 135 8.45 12.35 -7.28
C ARG A 135 8.33 11.53 -6.00
N TYR A 136 7.11 11.25 -5.58
CA TYR A 136 6.89 10.38 -4.42
C TYR A 136 7.45 8.98 -4.67
N CYS A 137 7.17 8.41 -5.84
CA CYS A 137 7.65 7.10 -6.25
C CYS A 137 9.19 7.05 -6.28
N GLU A 138 9.83 8.03 -6.90
CA GLU A 138 11.30 8.15 -6.95
C GLU A 138 11.92 8.17 -5.54
N ALA A 139 11.33 8.95 -4.62
CA ALA A 139 11.84 9.08 -3.25
C ALA A 139 11.66 7.81 -2.40
N HIS A 140 10.71 6.93 -2.75
CA HIS A 140 10.36 5.74 -1.97
C HIS A 140 10.68 4.41 -2.68
N GLY A 141 11.44 4.44 -3.78
CA GLY A 141 11.88 3.23 -4.48
C GLY A 141 10.81 2.53 -5.30
N TYR A 142 9.73 3.24 -5.66
CA TYR A 142 8.74 2.76 -6.62
C TYR A 142 9.13 3.16 -8.04
N HIS A 143 8.67 2.38 -9.02
CA HIS A 143 8.88 2.63 -10.44
C HIS A 143 7.56 2.95 -11.13
N ILE A 144 7.54 4.00 -11.96
CA ILE A 144 6.39 4.35 -12.79
C ILE A 144 6.66 3.96 -14.23
N SER A 145 5.66 3.31 -14.86
CA SER A 145 5.60 3.04 -16.29
C SER A 145 4.32 3.60 -16.87
N VAL A 146 4.43 4.53 -17.80
CA VAL A 146 3.25 5.12 -18.46
C VAL A 146 2.70 4.12 -19.47
N VAL A 147 1.38 3.88 -19.40
CA VAL A 147 0.64 2.94 -20.26
C VAL A 147 -0.02 3.69 -21.40
N ASP A 148 -0.75 4.78 -21.08
CA ASP A 148 -1.46 5.58 -22.07
C ASP A 148 -1.55 7.04 -21.65
N THR A 149 -1.67 7.95 -22.63
CA THR A 149 -1.77 9.38 -22.38
C THR A 149 -2.66 10.10 -23.41
N SER A 150 -3.52 10.98 -22.92
CA SER A 150 -4.23 11.96 -23.70
C SER A 150 -3.83 13.37 -23.25
N ILE A 151 -3.11 14.09 -24.10
CA ILE A 151 -2.53 15.40 -23.76
C ILE A 151 -3.60 16.51 -23.83
N GLY A 152 -3.57 17.46 -22.90
CA GLY A 152 -4.40 18.65 -22.91
C GLY A 152 -3.94 19.69 -23.94
N GLU A 153 -4.84 20.58 -24.36
CA GLU A 153 -4.56 21.57 -25.41
C GLU A 153 -3.49 22.59 -25.03
N VAL A 154 -3.38 22.90 -23.74
CA VAL A 154 -2.39 23.87 -23.20
C VAL A 154 -1.29 23.17 -22.40
N GLY A 155 -1.14 21.87 -22.58
CA GLY A 155 -0.27 21.02 -21.77
C GLY A 155 -1.05 20.27 -20.67
N GLY A 156 -0.30 19.50 -19.85
CA GLY A 156 -0.91 18.58 -18.89
C GLY A 156 -1.62 17.43 -19.60
N TYR A 157 -2.55 16.77 -18.91
CA TYR A 157 -3.21 15.57 -19.41
C TYR A 157 -4.74 15.71 -19.29
N LYS A 158 -5.46 15.39 -20.37
CA LYS A 158 -6.90 15.07 -20.29
C LYS A 158 -7.09 13.75 -19.54
N GLU A 159 -6.20 12.81 -19.84
CA GLU A 159 -6.13 11.49 -19.19
C GLU A 159 -4.68 10.99 -19.22
N ILE A 160 -4.25 10.37 -18.15
CA ILE A 160 -2.99 9.62 -18.10
C ILE A 160 -3.19 8.34 -17.28
N VAL A 161 -2.73 7.22 -17.86
CA VAL A 161 -2.74 5.89 -17.23
C VAL A 161 -1.31 5.42 -17.07
N PHE A 162 -0.96 4.99 -15.88
CA PHE A 162 0.38 4.49 -15.56
C PHE A 162 0.32 3.38 -14.50
N THR A 163 1.33 2.53 -14.49
CA THR A 163 1.53 1.52 -13.45
C THR A 163 2.59 1.97 -12.46
N ILE A 164 2.39 1.62 -11.19
CA ILE A 164 3.36 1.78 -10.11
C ILE A 164 3.76 0.38 -9.66
N SER A 165 5.06 0.10 -9.70
CA SER A 165 5.65 -1.18 -9.33
C SER A 165 6.84 -0.99 -8.39
N GLY A 166 7.36 -2.08 -7.82
CA GLY A 166 8.46 -2.03 -6.85
C GLY A 166 7.98 -1.65 -5.44
N GLY A 167 8.93 -1.52 -4.52
CA GLY A 167 8.58 -1.32 -3.11
C GLY A 167 7.87 -2.52 -2.48
N GLU A 168 7.37 -2.35 -1.26
CA GLU A 168 6.77 -3.47 -0.51
C GLU A 168 5.29 -3.71 -0.87
N THR A 169 4.49 -2.67 -1.01
CA THR A 169 3.04 -2.76 -1.20
C THR A 169 2.53 -1.65 -2.13
N PRO A 170 2.78 -1.74 -3.45
CA PRO A 170 2.41 -0.65 -4.36
C PRO A 170 0.93 -0.32 -4.32
N TYR A 171 0.04 -1.30 -4.52
CA TYR A 171 -1.40 -1.06 -4.46
C TYR A 171 -1.85 -0.65 -3.07
N GLY A 172 -1.39 -1.32 -2.02
CA GLY A 172 -1.74 -0.99 -0.63
C GLY A 172 -1.40 0.44 -0.25
N ARG A 173 -0.31 1.00 -0.82
CA ARG A 173 0.12 2.38 -0.58
C ARG A 173 -0.74 3.40 -1.29
N PHE A 174 -1.14 3.13 -2.53
CA PHE A 174 -1.82 4.11 -3.38
C PHE A 174 -3.34 3.94 -3.44
N ARG A 175 -3.93 2.81 -3.01
CA ARG A 175 -5.37 2.54 -3.12
C ARG A 175 -6.28 3.61 -2.52
N PHE A 176 -5.81 4.31 -1.48
CA PHE A 176 -6.55 5.38 -0.81
C PHE A 176 -6.49 6.72 -1.52
N GLU A 177 -5.68 6.84 -2.59
CA GLU A 177 -5.65 8.01 -3.46
C GLU A 177 -6.83 8.04 -4.44
N SER A 178 -7.60 6.93 -4.57
CA SER A 178 -8.79 6.90 -5.41
C SER A 178 -9.82 7.91 -4.94
N GLY A 179 -10.25 8.79 -5.84
CA GLY A 179 -11.28 9.78 -5.55
C GLY A 179 -11.16 11.07 -6.34
N GLY A 180 -11.95 12.05 -5.93
CA GLY A 180 -11.93 13.39 -6.49
C GLY A 180 -10.86 14.27 -5.84
N HIS A 181 -9.91 14.73 -6.62
CA HIS A 181 -8.88 15.68 -6.23
C HIS A 181 -9.29 17.10 -6.66
N ARG A 182 -9.08 18.08 -5.82
CA ARG A 182 -9.47 19.45 -6.06
C ARG A 182 -8.32 20.41 -5.76
N VAL A 183 -8.13 21.39 -6.63
CA VAL A 183 -7.20 22.50 -6.41
C VAL A 183 -7.95 23.84 -6.47
N GLN A 184 -7.60 24.75 -5.59
CA GLN A 184 -8.05 26.14 -5.59
C GLN A 184 -6.82 27.03 -5.71
N ARG A 185 -6.64 27.61 -6.89
CA ARG A 185 -5.52 28.50 -7.18
C ARG A 185 -5.90 29.49 -8.27
N VAL A 186 -5.08 30.50 -8.45
CA VAL A 186 -5.16 31.34 -9.64
C VAL A 186 -4.59 30.54 -10.81
N PRO A 187 -5.39 30.19 -11.85
CA PRO A 187 -4.90 29.46 -13.01
C PRO A 187 -3.81 30.25 -13.76
N ILE A 188 -2.89 29.53 -14.38
CA ILE A 188 -1.88 30.14 -15.27
C ILE A 188 -2.56 30.87 -16.44
N THR A 189 -3.75 30.43 -16.83
CA THR A 189 -4.55 31.03 -17.92
C THR A 189 -5.43 32.20 -17.49
N GLU A 190 -5.45 32.57 -16.20
CA GLU A 190 -6.29 33.64 -15.67
C GLU A 190 -5.51 34.97 -15.61
N ALA A 191 -5.96 35.93 -16.39
CA ALA A 191 -5.30 37.24 -16.48
C ALA A 191 -5.68 38.24 -15.37
N GLN A 192 -6.80 38.01 -14.66
CA GLN A 192 -7.34 38.94 -13.66
C GLN A 192 -7.03 38.54 -12.22
N GLY A 193 -6.23 37.48 -12.02
CA GLY A 193 -5.83 36.99 -10.69
C GLY A 193 -6.94 36.35 -9.85
N ARG A 194 -8.04 35.93 -10.46
CA ARG A 194 -9.15 35.27 -9.75
C ARG A 194 -8.82 33.84 -9.44
N ILE A 195 -9.19 33.41 -8.23
CA ILE A 195 -9.07 32.01 -7.80
C ILE A 195 -10.17 31.19 -8.47
N HIS A 196 -9.76 30.10 -9.16
CA HIS A 196 -10.68 29.13 -9.73
C HIS A 196 -10.52 27.79 -9.02
N THR A 197 -11.57 26.97 -9.06
CA THR A 197 -11.56 25.60 -8.59
C THR A 197 -11.47 24.67 -9.80
N SER A 198 -10.46 23.81 -9.81
CA SER A 198 -10.32 22.75 -10.80
C SER A 198 -10.30 21.41 -10.11
N ALA A 199 -10.80 20.38 -10.79
CA ALA A 199 -10.88 19.01 -10.26
C ALA A 199 -10.25 18.02 -11.23
N ALA A 200 -9.74 16.94 -10.66
CA ALA A 200 -9.31 15.74 -11.37
C ALA A 200 -9.82 14.50 -10.61
N THR A 201 -10.05 13.42 -11.32
CA THR A 201 -10.40 12.13 -10.72
C THR A 201 -9.18 11.22 -10.80
N VAL A 202 -8.84 10.59 -9.69
CA VAL A 202 -7.82 9.56 -9.60
C VAL A 202 -8.49 8.22 -9.34
N ILE A 203 -8.15 7.21 -10.11
CA ILE A 203 -8.60 5.82 -9.92
C ILE A 203 -7.34 4.98 -9.72
N VAL A 204 -7.34 4.17 -8.67
CA VAL A 204 -6.25 3.23 -8.39
C VAL A 204 -6.83 1.82 -8.32
N LEU A 205 -6.35 0.94 -9.17
CA LEU A 205 -6.75 -0.46 -9.24
C LEU A 205 -5.53 -1.36 -9.04
N PRO A 206 -5.69 -2.56 -8.46
CA PRO A 206 -4.62 -3.55 -8.48
C PRO A 206 -4.45 -4.06 -9.91
N GLU A 207 -3.19 -4.26 -10.32
CA GLU A 207 -2.91 -4.91 -11.61
C GLU A 207 -3.48 -6.33 -11.60
N ALA A 208 -4.21 -6.70 -12.66
CA ALA A 208 -4.74 -8.05 -12.81
C ALA A 208 -3.59 -9.07 -13.00
N ASP A 209 -3.76 -10.28 -12.45
CA ASP A 209 -2.83 -11.36 -12.77
C ASP A 209 -3.04 -11.82 -14.21
N ALA A 210 -1.96 -12.22 -14.89
CA ALA A 210 -2.02 -12.74 -16.26
C ALA A 210 -2.90 -14.01 -16.41
N GLU A 211 -3.25 -14.65 -15.28
CA GLU A 211 -4.15 -15.81 -15.21
C GLU A 211 -5.63 -15.42 -15.09
N ASP A 212 -5.92 -14.13 -14.89
CA ASP A 212 -7.29 -13.60 -14.82
C ASP A 212 -7.88 -13.32 -16.23
N ASP A 213 -7.23 -13.76 -17.29
CA ASP A 213 -7.76 -13.68 -18.65
C ASP A 213 -9.05 -14.51 -18.77
N LEU A 214 -10.17 -13.83 -18.59
CA LEU A 214 -11.50 -14.42 -18.78
C LEU A 214 -11.71 -14.74 -20.26
N VAL A 215 -11.63 -16.01 -20.60
CA VAL A 215 -12.00 -16.47 -21.95
C VAL A 215 -13.52 -16.58 -22.02
N ILE A 216 -14.15 -15.65 -22.74
CA ILE A 216 -15.59 -15.69 -23.04
C ILE A 216 -15.75 -16.46 -24.35
N PRO A 217 -16.33 -17.66 -24.37
CA PRO A 217 -16.59 -18.39 -25.59
C PRO A 217 -17.57 -17.64 -26.50
N ASP A 218 -17.36 -17.69 -27.80
CA ASP A 218 -18.28 -17.05 -28.77
C ASP A 218 -19.73 -17.54 -28.63
N SER A 219 -19.94 -18.77 -28.12
CA SER A 219 -21.25 -19.32 -27.80
C SER A 219 -22.03 -18.56 -26.75
N ASP A 220 -21.32 -17.85 -25.86
CA ASP A 220 -21.90 -17.11 -24.74
C ASP A 220 -22.15 -15.63 -25.11
N LEU A 221 -21.74 -15.23 -26.34
CA LEU A 221 -21.92 -13.89 -26.86
C LEU A 221 -23.16 -13.85 -27.75
N ARG A 222 -24.06 -12.93 -27.47
CA ARG A 222 -25.14 -12.56 -28.37
C ARG A 222 -24.90 -11.14 -28.89
N VAL A 223 -24.70 -10.99 -30.19
CA VAL A 223 -24.51 -9.70 -30.85
C VAL A 223 -25.79 -9.29 -31.55
N ASP A 224 -26.49 -8.30 -31.03
CA ASP A 224 -27.67 -7.71 -31.66
C ASP A 224 -27.24 -6.40 -32.38
N ILE A 225 -27.36 -6.40 -33.72
CA ILE A 225 -27.04 -5.21 -34.53
C ILE A 225 -28.33 -4.44 -34.80
N PHE A 226 -28.36 -3.17 -34.42
CA PHE A 226 -29.48 -2.28 -34.71
C PHE A 226 -29.00 -0.90 -35.16
N CYS A 227 -29.80 -0.23 -35.98
CA CYS A 227 -29.56 1.15 -36.34
C CYS A 227 -30.18 2.08 -35.31
N ALA A 228 -29.44 3.10 -34.87
CA ALA A 228 -30.00 4.15 -34.03
C ALA A 228 -31.13 4.86 -34.78
N GLY A 229 -32.33 4.84 -34.18
CA GLY A 229 -33.54 5.43 -34.83
C GLY A 229 -33.66 6.94 -34.68
N GLY A 230 -32.64 7.64 -34.09
CA GLY A 230 -32.63 9.07 -33.90
C GLY A 230 -31.75 9.82 -34.91
N HIS A 231 -32.12 11.06 -35.20
CA HIS A 231 -31.25 11.96 -35.97
C HIS A 231 -30.01 12.25 -35.13
N GLY A 232 -28.84 11.77 -35.56
CA GLY A 232 -27.56 12.10 -34.93
C GLY A 232 -27.31 13.59 -35.09
N GLY A 233 -26.92 14.28 -33.97
CA GLY A 233 -26.47 15.64 -33.96
C GLY A 233 -24.93 15.71 -33.89
#